data_6dfc0565141f1ed53b269e80aac80b4f
#
_entry.id   6dfc0565141f1ed53b269e80aac80b4f
#
_cell.length_a   1.000
_cell.length_b   1.000
_cell.length_c   1.000
_cell.angle_alpha   90.00
_cell.angle_beta   90.00
_cell.angle_gamma   90.00
#
_symmetry.space_group_name_H-M   'P 1'
#
loop_
_entity.id
_entity.type
_entity.pdbx_description
1 polymer ?
#
loop_
_entity_poly.entity_id
_entity_poly.type
_entity_poly.pdbx_seq_one_letter_code
_entity_poly.pdbx_strand_id
1 'polypeptide(L)'
;GIEAVGDISNGDTAFAVKSRSRIAYHTFVEFFGLRAASAEHLLPLLRHPQTSLTPHSLYSVQDAPLRAIAARGDAPLSIHFMESPGEAALFEHRGPLWEWYAKAGFSCDFLHYGSPAERLVACVPHDRRVTLVHDCCITQRDIDIVMGHFTAPVWWCLCPRSNRYISGLEPPVELLRRNRLNICLGTDSLASNDRLSVFEEMRMF
;
A
#
# COMPACT_ATOMS: atom_id res chain seq x y z
N GLY A 1 23.54 3.00 8.39
CA GLY A 1 23.23 3.06 6.99
C GLY A 1 22.08 2.13 6.60
N ILE A 2 21.51 2.36 5.43
CA ILE A 2 20.48 1.50 4.85
C ILE A 2 21.18 0.36 4.10
N GLU A 3 20.82 -0.87 4.39
CA GLU A 3 21.37 -2.07 3.75
C GLU A 3 20.37 -2.74 2.80
N ALA A 4 19.08 -2.56 3.04
CA ALA A 4 18.01 -3.08 2.20
C ALA A 4 16.87 -2.07 2.06
N VAL A 5 16.18 -2.10 0.93
CA VAL A 5 15.05 -1.22 0.60
C VAL A 5 13.94 -2.02 -0.08
N GLY A 6 12.72 -1.89 0.42
CA GLY A 6 11.52 -2.17 -0.33
C GLY A 6 11.15 -0.92 -1.15
N ASP A 7 11.20 -1.01 -2.45
CA ASP A 7 11.07 0.15 -3.35
C ASP A 7 9.88 0.00 -4.30
N ILE A 8 8.98 0.96 -4.27
CA ILE A 8 7.84 1.02 -5.20
C ILE A 8 8.30 1.58 -6.54
N SER A 9 7.94 0.92 -7.64
CA SER A 9 8.33 1.34 -8.98
C SER A 9 7.19 1.17 -9.99
N ASN A 10 6.96 2.19 -10.80
CA ASN A 10 5.98 2.16 -11.89
C ASN A 10 6.62 1.83 -13.26
N GLY A 11 7.94 1.57 -13.29
CA GLY A 11 8.67 1.28 -14.52
C GLY A 11 10.07 0.75 -14.25
N ASP A 12 10.90 0.72 -15.29
CA ASP A 12 12.24 0.09 -15.27
C ASP A 12 13.42 1.06 -15.10
N THR A 13 13.16 2.35 -15.02
CA THR A 13 14.20 3.40 -15.04
C THR A 13 15.24 3.28 -13.91
N ALA A 14 14.85 2.72 -12.76
CA ALA A 14 15.74 2.57 -11.62
C ALA A 14 16.54 1.24 -11.60
N PHE A 15 16.18 0.25 -12.41
CA PHE A 15 16.80 -1.09 -12.33
C PHE A 15 18.30 -1.08 -12.61
N ALA A 16 18.76 -0.28 -13.59
CA ALA A 16 20.18 -0.18 -13.93
C ALA A 16 21.01 0.44 -12.78
N VAL A 17 20.44 1.31 -11.98
CA VAL A 17 21.09 1.88 -10.80
C VAL A 17 21.06 0.87 -9.65
N LYS A 18 19.93 0.24 -9.40
CA LYS A 18 19.77 -0.79 -8.35
C LYS A 18 20.73 -1.96 -8.54
N SER A 19 20.92 -2.45 -9.77
CA SER A 19 21.83 -3.57 -10.07
C SER A 19 23.32 -3.29 -9.76
N ARG A 20 23.71 -2.02 -9.66
CA ARG A 20 25.07 -1.58 -9.32
C ARG A 20 25.21 -1.12 -7.87
N SER A 21 24.11 -1.07 -7.15
CA SER A 21 24.09 -0.64 -5.74
C SER A 21 24.59 -1.74 -4.81
N ARG A 22 25.19 -1.32 -3.70
CA ARG A 22 25.48 -2.22 -2.56
C ARG A 22 24.28 -2.46 -1.66
N ILE A 23 23.22 -1.65 -1.83
CA ILE A 23 21.95 -1.80 -1.11
C ILE A 23 21.17 -2.92 -1.78
N ALA A 24 20.63 -3.84 -1.01
CA ALA A 24 19.71 -4.87 -1.50
C ALA A 24 18.34 -4.23 -1.76
N TYR A 25 17.75 -4.49 -2.93
CA TYR A 25 16.42 -3.99 -3.27
C TYR A 25 15.44 -5.14 -3.46
N HIS A 26 14.25 -5.00 -2.88
CA HIS A 26 13.06 -5.68 -3.38
C HIS A 26 12.20 -4.63 -4.07
N THR A 27 11.97 -4.78 -5.37
CA THR A 27 11.18 -3.81 -6.13
C THR A 27 9.74 -4.30 -6.26
N PHE A 28 8.83 -3.53 -5.69
CA PHE A 28 7.39 -3.70 -5.88
C PHE A 28 6.98 -2.96 -7.15
N VAL A 29 6.72 -3.71 -8.23
CA VAL A 29 6.19 -3.16 -9.47
C VAL A 29 4.70 -2.90 -9.26
N GLU A 30 4.36 -1.63 -9.21
CA GLU A 30 3.04 -1.19 -8.78
C GLU A 30 2.06 -1.12 -9.94
N PHE A 31 0.88 -1.72 -9.73
CA PHE A 31 -0.26 -1.62 -10.63
C PHE A 31 -1.32 -0.69 -10.07
N PHE A 32 -1.78 0.24 -10.88
CA PHE A 32 -2.90 1.12 -10.59
C PHE A 32 -3.70 1.44 -11.86
N GLY A 33 -4.92 1.93 -11.66
CA GLY A 33 -5.77 2.41 -12.74
C GLY A 33 -7.11 1.68 -12.82
N LEU A 34 -8.18 2.42 -12.53
CA LEU A 34 -9.56 1.92 -12.52
C LEU A 34 -10.09 1.50 -13.90
N ARG A 35 -9.43 1.92 -14.99
CA ARG A 35 -9.78 1.52 -16.37
C ARG A 35 -8.94 0.37 -16.90
N ALA A 36 -7.91 -0.02 -16.19
CA ALA A 36 -7.03 -1.09 -16.60
C ALA A 36 -7.59 -2.45 -16.13
N ALA A 37 -7.82 -3.36 -17.08
CA ALA A 37 -8.41 -4.67 -16.79
C ALA A 37 -7.41 -5.69 -16.25
N SER A 38 -6.11 -5.50 -16.50
CA SER A 38 -5.06 -6.43 -16.04
C SER A 38 -3.70 -5.74 -15.90
N ALA A 39 -2.80 -6.38 -15.15
CA ALA A 39 -1.42 -5.94 -14.95
C ALA A 39 -0.42 -6.58 -15.95
N GLU A 40 -0.89 -7.17 -17.06
CA GLU A 40 -0.05 -7.92 -17.99
C GLU A 40 1.10 -7.10 -18.59
N HIS A 41 0.88 -5.82 -18.84
CA HIS A 41 1.88 -4.90 -19.36
C HIS A 41 3.08 -4.71 -18.42
N LEU A 42 2.95 -5.03 -17.13
CA LEU A 42 4.01 -4.95 -16.12
C LEU A 42 4.80 -6.26 -15.97
N LEU A 43 4.30 -7.40 -16.51
CA LEU A 43 4.96 -8.70 -16.37
C LEU A 43 6.40 -8.74 -16.91
N PRO A 44 6.76 -8.01 -18.00
CA PRO A 44 8.15 -7.95 -18.47
C PRO A 44 9.12 -7.40 -17.40
N LEU A 45 8.68 -6.56 -16.48
CA LEU A 45 9.52 -6.00 -15.42
C LEU A 45 9.89 -7.04 -14.36
N LEU A 46 9.10 -8.10 -14.21
CA LEU A 46 9.36 -9.18 -13.24
C LEU A 46 10.54 -10.10 -13.64
N ARG A 47 11.15 -9.87 -14.80
CA ARG A 47 12.41 -10.55 -15.17
C ARG A 47 13.61 -10.06 -14.37
N HIS A 48 13.52 -8.86 -13.81
CA HIS A 48 14.54 -8.35 -12.91
C HIS A 48 14.50 -9.13 -11.58
N PRO A 49 15.66 -9.45 -11.00
CA PRO A 49 15.70 -10.17 -9.73
C PRO A 49 15.07 -9.35 -8.62
N GLN A 50 14.51 -10.04 -7.62
CA GLN A 50 13.88 -9.42 -6.45
C GLN A 50 12.79 -8.42 -6.82
N THR A 51 11.94 -8.78 -7.78
CA THR A 51 10.76 -7.99 -8.17
C THR A 51 9.47 -8.76 -7.97
N SER A 52 8.41 -8.04 -7.59
CA SER A 52 7.05 -8.58 -7.51
C SER A 52 6.02 -7.55 -7.94
N LEU A 53 4.87 -8.02 -8.40
CA LEU A 53 3.72 -7.14 -8.60
C LEU A 53 3.07 -6.80 -7.26
N THR A 54 2.60 -5.57 -7.13
CA THR A 54 1.78 -5.12 -6.02
C THR A 54 0.64 -4.22 -6.53
N PRO A 55 -0.55 -4.23 -5.91
CA PRO A 55 -1.56 -3.22 -6.19
C PRO A 55 -1.19 -1.93 -5.46
N HIS A 56 -1.47 -0.77 -6.07
CA HIS A 56 -1.24 0.52 -5.45
C HIS A 56 -2.04 0.68 -4.14
N SER A 57 -3.36 0.55 -4.23
CA SER A 57 -4.26 0.74 -3.09
C SER A 57 -5.59 0.02 -3.31
N LEU A 58 -6.43 0.04 -2.29
CA LEU A 58 -7.77 -0.54 -2.34
C LEU A 58 -8.83 0.37 -2.99
N TYR A 59 -8.46 1.56 -3.41
CA TYR A 59 -9.36 2.49 -4.10
C TYR A 59 -8.98 2.77 -5.56
N SER A 60 -7.81 2.33 -6.01
CA SER A 60 -7.28 2.65 -7.34
C SER A 60 -7.20 1.46 -8.30
N VAL A 61 -7.62 0.27 -7.87
CA VAL A 61 -7.55 -0.99 -8.63
C VAL A 61 -8.91 -1.69 -8.57
N GLN A 62 -9.37 -2.28 -9.68
CA GLN A 62 -10.60 -3.10 -9.70
C GLN A 62 -10.36 -4.47 -9.05
N ASP A 63 -11.42 -5.20 -8.73
CA ASP A 63 -11.34 -6.48 -8.00
C ASP A 63 -10.59 -7.56 -8.79
N ALA A 64 -10.86 -7.71 -10.07
CA ALA A 64 -10.23 -8.76 -10.87
C ALA A 64 -8.71 -8.64 -10.92
N PRO A 65 -8.10 -7.48 -11.28
CA PRO A 65 -6.65 -7.32 -11.23
C PRO A 65 -6.08 -7.38 -9.80
N LEU A 66 -6.79 -6.88 -8.79
CA LEU A 66 -6.37 -6.98 -7.39
C LEU A 66 -6.22 -8.45 -6.96
N ARG A 67 -7.23 -9.28 -7.20
CA ARG A 67 -7.21 -10.71 -6.89
C ARG A 67 -6.13 -11.45 -7.69
N ALA A 68 -5.97 -11.13 -8.97
CA ALA A 68 -4.96 -11.75 -9.82
C ALA A 68 -3.53 -11.44 -9.34
N ILE A 69 -3.26 -10.20 -8.90
CA ILE A 69 -1.97 -9.81 -8.32
C ILE A 69 -1.78 -10.49 -6.97
N ALA A 70 -2.80 -10.47 -6.10
CA ALA A 70 -2.73 -11.07 -4.78
C ALA A 70 -2.52 -12.58 -4.80
N ALA A 71 -3.05 -13.29 -5.79
CA ALA A 71 -2.87 -14.73 -5.96
C ALA A 71 -1.51 -15.11 -6.58
N ARG A 72 -0.70 -14.12 -7.07
CA ARG A 72 0.51 -14.39 -7.82
C ARG A 72 1.72 -14.62 -6.91
N GLY A 73 2.22 -15.86 -6.88
CA GLY A 73 3.44 -16.21 -6.15
C GLY A 73 3.33 -15.99 -4.64
N ASP A 74 4.48 -15.96 -3.96
CA ASP A 74 4.62 -15.85 -2.50
C ASP A 74 5.34 -14.58 -2.03
N ALA A 75 5.76 -13.71 -2.97
CA ALA A 75 6.40 -12.45 -2.63
C ALA A 75 5.44 -11.54 -1.82
N PRO A 76 5.95 -10.72 -0.89
CA PRO A 76 5.10 -9.81 -0.12
C PRO A 76 4.40 -8.80 -1.04
N LEU A 77 3.23 -8.32 -0.61
CA LEU A 77 2.54 -7.19 -1.21
C LEU A 77 2.83 -5.93 -0.39
N SER A 78 2.90 -4.77 -1.06
CA SER A 78 2.95 -3.45 -0.44
C SER A 78 1.75 -2.66 -0.93
N ILE A 79 0.85 -2.27 -0.03
CA ILE A 79 -0.45 -1.69 -0.39
C ILE A 79 -0.64 -0.40 0.42
N HIS A 80 -0.86 0.75 -0.25
CA HIS A 80 -1.27 1.97 0.43
C HIS A 80 -2.64 1.74 1.06
N PHE A 81 -2.75 2.02 2.35
CA PHE A 81 -3.91 1.63 3.15
C PHE A 81 -4.28 2.71 4.16
N MET A 82 -5.51 3.18 4.08
CA MET A 82 -6.09 4.13 5.03
C MET A 82 -5.21 5.37 5.26
N GLU A 83 -4.60 5.88 4.20
CA GLU A 83 -3.76 7.08 4.23
C GLU A 83 -4.57 8.33 4.53
N SER A 84 -5.80 8.39 4.03
CA SER A 84 -6.69 9.54 4.20
C SER A 84 -8.12 9.13 4.55
N PRO A 85 -8.91 10.03 5.18
CA PRO A 85 -10.33 9.80 5.44
C PRO A 85 -11.14 9.59 4.16
N GLY A 86 -10.62 10.06 3.02
CA GLY A 86 -11.24 9.90 1.70
C GLY A 86 -11.39 8.44 1.28
N GLU A 87 -10.50 7.56 1.74
CA GLU A 87 -10.58 6.14 1.43
C GLU A 87 -11.82 5.49 2.06
N ALA A 88 -12.01 5.65 3.36
CA ALA A 88 -13.20 5.13 4.03
C ALA A 88 -14.48 5.77 3.49
N ALA A 89 -14.47 7.11 3.29
CA ALA A 89 -15.61 7.84 2.77
C ALA A 89 -16.02 7.40 1.36
N LEU A 90 -15.07 6.97 0.52
CA LEU A 90 -15.36 6.41 -0.81
C LEU A 90 -16.24 5.17 -0.71
N PHE A 91 -15.92 4.25 0.20
CA PHE A 91 -16.72 3.03 0.43
C PHE A 91 -18.09 3.32 1.05
N GLU A 92 -18.25 4.47 1.68
CA GLU A 92 -19.52 4.98 2.18
C GLU A 92 -20.28 5.83 1.13
N HIS A 93 -19.81 5.88 -0.12
CA HIS A 93 -20.36 6.63 -1.23
C HIS A 93 -20.48 8.14 -0.95
N ARG A 94 -19.46 8.70 -0.29
CA ARG A 94 -19.41 10.12 0.07
C ARG A 94 -18.00 10.70 0.00
N GLY A 95 -17.92 12.00 0.06
CA GLY A 95 -16.66 12.74 0.14
C GLY A 95 -16.03 13.05 -1.21
N PRO A 96 -14.94 13.86 -1.20
CA PRO A 96 -14.33 14.39 -2.42
C PRO A 96 -13.84 13.33 -3.40
N LEU A 97 -13.33 12.19 -2.90
CA LEU A 97 -12.86 11.10 -3.76
C LEU A 97 -14.02 10.43 -4.49
N TRP A 98 -15.14 10.21 -3.81
CA TRP A 98 -16.38 9.72 -4.41
C TRP A 98 -16.92 10.66 -5.48
N GLU A 99 -17.00 11.95 -5.18
CA GLU A 99 -17.48 12.97 -6.11
C GLU A 99 -16.60 13.06 -7.36
N TRP A 100 -15.28 12.99 -7.15
CA TRP A 100 -14.33 12.98 -8.25
C TRP A 100 -14.48 11.73 -9.13
N TYR A 101 -14.65 10.55 -8.54
CA TYR A 101 -14.86 9.32 -9.30
C TYR A 101 -16.15 9.37 -10.12
N ALA A 102 -17.23 9.84 -9.53
CA ALA A 102 -18.51 10.03 -10.23
C ALA A 102 -18.37 11.01 -11.40
N LYS A 103 -17.71 12.15 -11.18
CA LYS A 103 -17.47 13.16 -12.22
C LYS A 103 -16.56 12.65 -13.34
N ALA A 104 -15.56 11.85 -13.01
CA ALA A 104 -14.64 11.24 -13.98
C ALA A 104 -15.23 10.04 -14.72
N GLY A 105 -16.42 9.58 -14.34
CA GLY A 105 -17.11 8.43 -14.92
C GLY A 105 -16.38 7.12 -14.65
N PHE A 106 -15.76 6.98 -13.49
CA PHE A 106 -15.19 5.70 -13.08
C PHE A 106 -16.28 4.75 -12.60
N SER A 107 -16.28 3.54 -13.15
CA SER A 107 -17.04 2.42 -12.61
C SER A 107 -16.14 1.65 -11.65
N CYS A 108 -16.56 1.54 -10.41
CA CYS A 108 -15.80 0.83 -9.36
C CYS A 108 -16.58 -0.42 -8.94
N ASP A 109 -16.04 -1.59 -9.24
CA ASP A 109 -16.68 -2.89 -8.94
C ASP A 109 -16.59 -3.28 -7.45
N PHE A 110 -15.86 -2.52 -6.67
CA PHE A 110 -15.54 -2.80 -5.26
C PHE A 110 -16.37 -2.01 -4.24
N LEU A 111 -17.23 -1.10 -4.67
CA LEU A 111 -18.00 -0.25 -3.74
C LEU A 111 -19.11 -0.98 -2.99
N HIS A 112 -19.26 -2.29 -3.24
CA HIS A 112 -20.16 -3.15 -2.47
C HIS A 112 -19.56 -3.64 -1.14
N TYR A 113 -18.25 -3.50 -0.93
CA TYR A 113 -17.62 -3.75 0.37
C TYR A 113 -17.93 -2.61 1.33
N GLY A 114 -18.06 -2.93 2.61
CA GLY A 114 -18.38 -1.93 3.63
C GLY A 114 -17.19 -1.05 4.05
N SER A 115 -15.95 -1.46 3.74
CA SER A 115 -14.74 -0.71 4.08
C SER A 115 -13.52 -1.18 3.28
N PRO A 116 -12.41 -0.39 3.25
CA PRO A 116 -11.13 -0.84 2.72
C PRO A 116 -10.64 -2.15 3.38
N ALA A 117 -10.79 -2.30 4.70
CA ALA A 117 -10.36 -3.49 5.41
C ALA A 117 -11.16 -4.74 4.98
N GLU A 118 -12.49 -4.61 4.83
CA GLU A 118 -13.34 -5.70 4.33
C GLU A 118 -12.95 -6.10 2.90
N ARG A 119 -12.64 -5.13 2.04
CA ARG A 119 -12.15 -5.41 0.68
C ARG A 119 -10.80 -6.11 0.70
N LEU A 120 -9.87 -5.66 1.53
CA LEU A 120 -8.55 -6.27 1.66
C LEU A 120 -8.66 -7.77 1.93
N VAL A 121 -9.41 -8.15 2.97
CA VAL A 121 -9.55 -9.55 3.37
C VAL A 121 -10.39 -10.39 2.39
N ALA A 122 -11.28 -9.77 1.64
CA ALA A 122 -12.05 -10.46 0.61
C ALA A 122 -11.22 -10.74 -0.66
N CYS A 123 -10.20 -9.95 -0.95
CA CYS A 123 -9.44 -10.02 -2.20
C CYS A 123 -8.04 -10.63 -2.05
N VAL A 124 -7.44 -10.54 -0.86
CA VAL A 124 -6.07 -11.01 -0.61
C VAL A 124 -6.11 -12.31 0.19
N PRO A 125 -5.47 -13.39 -0.28
CA PRO A 125 -5.42 -14.66 0.44
C PRO A 125 -4.80 -14.51 1.85
N HIS A 126 -5.32 -15.25 2.81
CA HIS A 126 -4.94 -15.16 4.22
C HIS A 126 -3.48 -15.52 4.52
N ASP A 127 -2.85 -16.30 3.65
CA ASP A 127 -1.45 -16.75 3.75
C ASP A 127 -0.46 -15.81 3.05
N ARG A 128 -0.95 -14.67 2.49
CA ARG A 128 -0.09 -13.66 1.87
C ARG A 128 0.56 -12.76 2.91
N ARG A 129 1.85 -12.54 2.77
CA ARG A 129 2.56 -11.50 3.51
C ARG A 129 2.19 -10.14 2.93
N VAL A 130 1.75 -9.23 3.77
CA VAL A 130 1.35 -7.88 3.35
C VAL A 130 2.04 -6.81 4.18
N THR A 131 2.41 -5.73 3.53
CA THR A 131 2.79 -4.47 4.16
C THR A 131 1.70 -3.45 3.83
N LEU A 132 1.00 -3.00 4.85
CA LEU A 132 0.01 -1.92 4.76
C LEU A 132 0.76 -0.61 5.03
N VAL A 133 0.59 0.37 4.16
CA VAL A 133 1.41 1.59 4.18
C VAL A 133 0.55 2.80 4.49
N HIS A 134 1.06 3.70 5.32
CA HIS A 134 0.48 4.92 5.89
C HIS A 134 -0.36 4.70 7.13
N ASP A 135 -1.46 3.97 7.08
CA ASP A 135 -2.31 3.57 8.21
C ASP A 135 -2.86 4.74 9.06
N CYS A 136 -2.96 5.96 8.51
CA CYS A 136 -3.32 7.17 9.25
C CYS A 136 -4.75 7.16 9.82
N CYS A 137 -5.67 6.53 9.11
CA CYS A 137 -7.11 6.59 9.41
C CYS A 137 -7.68 5.25 9.89
N ILE A 138 -6.82 4.29 10.26
CA ILE A 138 -7.26 2.98 10.74
C ILE A 138 -7.94 3.08 12.10
N THR A 139 -8.92 2.21 12.29
CA THR A 139 -9.65 2.03 13.54
C THR A 139 -9.37 0.66 14.17
N GLN A 140 -9.81 0.44 15.41
CA GLN A 140 -9.73 -0.88 16.04
C GLN A 140 -10.48 -1.93 15.20
N ARG A 141 -11.63 -1.57 14.61
CA ARG A 141 -12.40 -2.47 13.75
C ARG A 141 -11.59 -2.93 12.52
N ASP A 142 -10.85 -2.02 11.87
CA ASP A 142 -10.02 -2.37 10.71
C ASP A 142 -8.91 -3.33 11.12
N ILE A 143 -8.27 -3.10 12.27
CA ILE A 143 -7.26 -4.01 12.84
C ILE A 143 -7.87 -5.37 13.10
N ASP A 144 -9.03 -5.45 13.74
CA ASP A 144 -9.70 -6.72 14.06
C ASP A 144 -10.04 -7.52 12.80
N ILE A 145 -10.53 -6.85 11.75
CA ILE A 145 -10.83 -7.46 10.45
C ILE A 145 -9.55 -8.02 9.82
N VAL A 146 -8.50 -7.20 9.72
CA VAL A 146 -7.24 -7.57 9.08
C VAL A 146 -6.56 -8.71 9.85
N MET A 147 -6.40 -8.56 11.16
CA MET A 147 -5.70 -9.55 11.99
C MET A 147 -6.50 -10.83 12.20
N GLY A 148 -7.82 -10.77 12.08
CA GLY A 148 -8.68 -11.97 12.09
C GLY A 148 -8.61 -12.81 10.82
N HIS A 149 -8.11 -12.24 9.72
CA HIS A 149 -8.02 -12.92 8.43
C HIS A 149 -6.62 -13.50 8.16
N PHE A 150 -5.57 -12.68 8.30
CA PHE A 150 -4.22 -13.09 7.89
C PHE A 150 -3.58 -14.07 8.87
N THR A 151 -3.05 -15.17 8.34
CA THR A 151 -2.19 -16.14 9.06
C THR A 151 -0.71 -15.88 8.80
N ALA A 152 -0.38 -15.25 7.68
CA ALA A 152 0.96 -14.75 7.38
C ALA A 152 1.22 -13.39 8.05
N PRO A 153 2.49 -12.98 8.22
CA PRO A 153 2.82 -11.69 8.82
C PRO A 153 2.22 -10.50 8.06
N VAL A 154 1.54 -9.63 8.81
CA VAL A 154 1.13 -8.29 8.38
C VAL A 154 2.09 -7.28 8.98
N TRP A 155 2.61 -6.37 8.15
CA TRP A 155 3.44 -5.25 8.57
C TRP A 155 2.70 -3.94 8.34
N TRP A 156 2.75 -3.04 9.32
CA TRP A 156 2.16 -1.71 9.29
C TRP A 156 3.29 -0.70 9.12
N CYS A 157 3.41 -0.15 7.92
CA CYS A 157 4.53 0.70 7.51
C CYS A 157 4.12 2.17 7.58
N LEU A 158 4.61 2.86 8.59
CA LEU A 158 4.27 4.26 8.84
C LEU A 158 5.25 5.17 8.11
N CYS A 159 4.71 6.20 7.44
CA CYS A 159 5.48 7.22 6.72
C CYS A 159 5.16 8.62 7.28
N PRO A 160 5.51 8.92 8.54
CA PRO A 160 4.96 10.06 9.26
C PRO A 160 5.26 11.43 8.62
N ARG A 161 6.42 11.60 8.02
CA ARG A 161 6.78 12.87 7.35
C ARG A 161 5.97 13.07 6.07
N SER A 162 5.85 12.02 5.24
CA SER A 162 5.00 12.02 4.06
C SER A 162 3.54 12.30 4.43
N ASN A 163 3.03 11.61 5.43
CA ASN A 163 1.66 11.77 5.91
C ASN A 163 1.37 13.19 6.37
N ARG A 164 2.29 13.79 7.15
CA ARG A 164 2.18 15.18 7.58
C ARG A 164 2.19 16.16 6.39
N TYR A 165 3.02 15.90 5.38
CA TYR A 165 3.10 16.75 4.18
C TYR A 165 1.83 16.65 3.33
N ILE A 166 1.32 15.43 3.08
CA ILE A 166 0.18 15.20 2.17
C ILE A 166 -1.15 15.58 2.82
N SER A 167 -1.38 15.12 4.04
CA SER A 167 -2.71 15.19 4.68
C SER A 167 -2.72 15.91 6.03
N GLY A 168 -1.57 16.20 6.61
CA GLY A 168 -1.46 16.72 7.97
C GLY A 168 -1.81 15.69 9.04
N LEU A 169 -1.97 14.42 8.67
CA LEU A 169 -2.35 13.34 9.57
C LEU A 169 -1.13 12.60 10.11
N GLU A 170 -1.33 11.98 11.26
CA GLU A 170 -0.35 11.11 11.89
C GLU A 170 -0.98 9.73 12.13
N PRO A 171 -0.23 8.64 11.89
CA PRO A 171 -0.75 7.30 12.13
C PRO A 171 -0.98 7.09 13.64
N PRO A 172 -2.01 6.31 14.04
CA PRO A 172 -2.38 6.10 15.44
C PRO A 172 -1.44 5.09 16.12
N VAL A 173 -0.19 5.47 16.38
CA VAL A 173 0.89 4.59 16.88
C VAL A 173 0.50 3.87 18.16
N GLU A 174 -0.15 4.56 19.10
CA GLU A 174 -0.57 3.94 20.36
C GLU A 174 -1.64 2.84 20.15
N LEU A 175 -2.50 2.99 19.14
CA LEU A 175 -3.47 1.96 18.77
C LEU A 175 -2.74 0.72 18.23
N LEU A 176 -1.77 0.91 17.33
CA LEU A 176 -0.97 -0.16 16.75
C LEU A 176 -0.16 -0.91 17.84
N ARG A 177 0.48 -0.16 18.76
CA ARG A 177 1.27 -0.74 19.86
C ARG A 177 0.41 -1.54 20.86
N ARG A 178 -0.77 -1.04 21.22
CA ARG A 178 -1.69 -1.78 22.09
C ARG A 178 -2.11 -3.12 21.51
N ASN A 179 -2.27 -3.17 20.18
CA ASN A 179 -2.59 -4.39 19.46
C ASN A 179 -1.34 -5.26 19.17
N ARG A 180 -0.13 -4.85 19.60
CA ARG A 180 1.13 -5.59 19.42
C ARG A 180 1.42 -5.92 17.96
N LEU A 181 1.11 -5.01 17.06
CA LEU A 181 1.29 -5.19 15.64
C LEU A 181 2.76 -5.04 15.23
N ASN A 182 3.13 -5.64 14.09
CA ASN A 182 4.46 -5.47 13.52
C ASN A 182 4.52 -4.10 12.82
N ILE A 183 5.17 -3.14 13.45
CA ILE A 183 5.31 -1.77 12.92
C ILE A 183 6.70 -1.64 12.28
N CYS A 184 6.74 -1.02 11.12
CA CYS A 184 7.98 -0.56 10.50
C CYS A 184 7.83 0.88 9.98
N LEU A 185 8.94 1.49 9.57
CA LEU A 185 8.96 2.85 9.05
C LEU A 185 9.37 2.86 7.59
N GLY A 186 8.67 3.67 6.81
CA GLY A 186 8.99 4.01 5.44
C GLY A 186 9.19 5.51 5.28
N THR A 187 9.91 5.92 4.26
CA THR A 187 10.13 7.34 3.96
C THR A 187 9.15 7.88 2.93
N ASP A 188 8.45 6.98 2.24
CA ASP A 188 7.77 7.31 1.00
C ASP A 188 8.76 7.94 -0.02
N SER A 189 8.29 8.62 -1.04
CA SER A 189 9.12 9.22 -2.08
C SER A 189 9.53 10.66 -1.76
N LEU A 190 10.51 11.19 -2.51
CA LEU A 190 10.86 12.61 -2.44
C LEU A 190 9.76 13.54 -2.98
N ALA A 191 8.68 13.01 -3.54
CA ALA A 191 7.52 13.82 -3.92
C ALA A 191 6.72 14.30 -2.70
N SER A 192 6.78 13.54 -1.61
CA SER A 192 6.07 13.82 -0.35
C SER A 192 6.99 13.95 0.87
N ASN A 193 8.32 13.88 0.66
CA ASN A 193 9.31 13.99 1.73
C ASN A 193 10.52 14.80 1.25
N ASP A 194 11.17 15.51 2.14
CA ASP A 194 12.35 16.33 1.81
C ASP A 194 13.66 15.51 1.84
N ARG A 195 13.62 14.31 2.43
CA ARG A 195 14.78 13.39 2.49
C ARG A 195 14.38 11.94 2.77
N LEU A 196 15.13 11.01 2.21
CA LEU A 196 14.94 9.57 2.43
C LEU A 196 15.77 9.10 3.63
N SER A 197 15.30 9.40 4.85
CA SER A 197 16.00 9.09 6.10
C SER A 197 15.08 8.48 7.14
N VAL A 198 15.22 7.17 7.39
CA VAL A 198 14.47 6.48 8.44
C VAL A 198 14.71 7.09 9.82
N PHE A 199 15.89 7.66 10.09
CA PHE A 199 16.14 8.38 11.34
C PHE A 199 15.28 9.63 11.51
N GLU A 200 15.00 10.34 10.41
CA GLU A 200 14.11 11.49 10.46
C GLU A 200 12.65 11.08 10.65
N GLU A 201 12.25 9.92 10.09
CA GLU A 201 10.94 9.32 10.38
C GLU A 201 10.80 8.94 11.86
N MET A 202 11.84 8.31 12.44
CA MET A 202 11.85 7.95 13.87
C MET A 202 11.72 9.15 14.81
N ARG A 203 12.15 10.33 14.39
CA ARG A 203 12.06 11.58 15.21
C ARG A 203 10.65 12.16 15.27
N MET A 204 9.73 11.64 14.48
CA MET A 204 8.35 12.07 14.45
C MET A 204 7.50 11.48 15.61
N PHE A 205 8.06 10.48 16.32
CA PHE A 205 7.41 9.77 17.41
C PHE A 205 8.02 10.05 18.80
#